data_ab8ecbde690e18a6939e369d8ecd1fef
#
_entry.id   ab8ecbde690e18a6939e369d8ecd1fef
#
_cell.length_a   1.000
_cell.length_b   1.000
_cell.length_c   1.000
_cell.angle_alpha   90.00
_cell.angle_beta   90.00
_cell.angle_gamma   90.00
#
_symmetry.space_group_name_H-M   'P 1'
#
loop_
_entity.id
_entity.type
_entity.pdbx_description
1 polymer ?
#
loop_
_entity_poly.entity_id
_entity_poly.type
_entity_poly.pdbx_seq_one_letter_code
_entity_poly.pdbx_strand_id
1 'polypeptide(L)' 'MDIAAKLADLGLELPKPAAPVAAYVPVVEAGGLLHISGQLPFRDGQVVTGRLGADTDEASGYDAARRCAL' A
#
# COMPACT_ATOMS: atom_id res chain seq x y z
N MET A 1 14.13 15.31 -5.80
CA MET A 1 13.14 15.28 -4.71
C MET A 1 13.51 14.15 -3.76
N ASP A 2 13.60 14.44 -2.48
CA ASP A 2 13.81 13.41 -1.47
C ASP A 2 12.45 12.90 -0.99
N ILE A 3 12.10 11.69 -1.40
CA ILE A 3 10.80 11.07 -1.07
C ILE A 3 10.70 10.80 0.43
N ALA A 4 11.79 10.36 1.05
CA ALA A 4 11.80 10.08 2.48
C ALA A 4 11.55 11.35 3.30
N ALA A 5 12.17 12.47 2.93
CA ALA A 5 11.94 13.76 3.58
C ALA A 5 10.50 14.23 3.38
N LYS A 6 9.93 14.02 2.19
CA LYS A 6 8.56 14.42 1.92
C LYS A 6 7.56 13.59 2.73
N LEU A 7 7.78 12.30 2.89
CA LEU A 7 6.95 11.45 3.72
C LEU A 7 7.00 11.87 5.19
N ALA A 8 8.18 12.17 5.71
CA ALA A 8 8.33 12.66 7.08
C ALA A 8 7.61 13.99 7.27
N ASP A 9 7.68 14.88 6.28
CA ASP A 9 7.02 16.18 6.29
C ASP A 9 5.49 16.04 6.35
N LEU A 10 4.95 15.02 5.71
CA LEU A 10 3.52 14.72 5.70
C LEU A 10 3.07 13.91 6.92
N GLY A 11 3.98 13.52 7.80
CA GLY A 11 3.67 12.68 8.95
C GLY A 11 3.37 11.23 8.57
N LEU A 12 3.90 10.78 7.43
CA LEU A 12 3.69 9.42 6.95
C LEU A 12 4.93 8.56 7.17
N GLU A 13 4.71 7.31 7.50
CA GLU A 13 5.76 6.32 7.63
C GLU A 13 5.60 5.26 6.55
N LEU A 14 6.68 5.03 5.80
CA LEU A 14 6.66 4.02 4.75
C LEU A 14 6.64 2.63 5.37
N PRO A 15 5.64 1.79 5.06
CA PRO A 15 5.59 0.45 5.62
C PRO A 15 6.73 -0.43 5.11
N LYS A 16 7.12 -1.40 5.92
CA LYS A 16 8.13 -2.38 5.52
C LYS A 16 7.58 -3.22 4.37
N PRO A 17 8.36 -3.42 3.29
CA PRO A 17 7.89 -4.25 2.18
C PRO A 17 7.51 -5.65 2.64
N ALA A 18 6.32 -6.09 2.26
CA ALA A 18 5.84 -7.43 2.57
C ALA A 18 6.29 -8.43 1.52
N ALA A 19 6.47 -9.69 1.93
CA ALA A 19 6.73 -10.76 0.99
C ALA A 19 5.51 -10.97 0.08
N PRO A 20 5.72 -11.31 -1.21
CA PRO A 20 4.60 -11.59 -2.11
C PRO A 20 3.75 -12.74 -1.58
N VAL A 21 2.42 -12.57 -1.64
CA VAL A 21 1.46 -13.61 -1.24
C VAL A 21 1.13 -14.57 -2.37
N ALA A 22 1.63 -14.29 -3.57
CA ALA A 22 1.44 -15.11 -4.77
C ALA A 22 2.69 -15.02 -5.64
N ALA A 23 2.72 -15.78 -6.74
CA ALA A 23 3.87 -15.84 -7.65
C ALA A 23 3.88 -14.61 -8.58
N TYR A 24 4.03 -13.42 -8.02
CA TYR A 24 4.18 -12.19 -8.79
C TYR A 24 5.12 -11.23 -8.07
N VAL A 25 5.67 -10.26 -8.82
CA VAL A 25 6.54 -9.23 -8.25
C VAL A 25 5.76 -7.93 -8.05
N PRO A 26 6.08 -7.15 -6.99
CA PRO A 26 5.32 -5.91 -6.72
C PRO A 26 5.56 -4.80 -7.73
N VAL A 27 6.75 -4.75 -8.37
CA VAL A 27 7.07 -3.71 -9.33
C VAL A 27 8.12 -4.21 -10.32
N VAL A 28 7.98 -3.76 -11.58
CA VAL A 28 8.96 -4.04 -12.63
C VAL A 28 9.28 -2.74 -13.36
N GLU A 29 10.56 -2.45 -13.58
CA GLU A 29 10.98 -1.32 -14.39
C GLU A 29 11.22 -1.79 -15.83
N ALA A 30 10.58 -1.14 -16.79
CA ALA A 30 10.74 -1.45 -18.21
C ALA A 30 10.44 -0.21 -19.04
N GLY A 31 11.32 0.07 -20.01
CA GLY A 31 11.15 1.19 -20.94
C GLY A 31 11.09 2.56 -20.29
N GLY A 32 11.75 2.75 -19.14
CA GLY A 32 11.71 4.00 -18.40
C GLY A 32 10.46 4.20 -17.57
N LEU A 33 9.63 3.16 -17.46
CA LEU A 33 8.39 3.18 -16.66
C LEU A 33 8.46 2.15 -15.55
N LEU A 34 7.76 2.42 -14.46
CA LEU A 34 7.54 1.45 -13.39
C LEU A 34 6.15 0.83 -13.55
N HIS A 35 6.11 -0.48 -13.65
CA HIS A 35 4.87 -1.24 -13.76
C HIS A 35 4.57 -1.83 -12.39
N ILE A 36 3.57 -1.29 -11.69
CA ILE A 36 3.23 -1.67 -10.33
C ILE A 36 2.06 -2.64 -10.38
N SER A 37 2.23 -3.81 -9.77
CA SER A 37 1.16 -4.80 -9.65
C SER A 37 0.16 -4.41 -8.58
N GLY A 38 -0.90 -5.20 -8.40
CA GLY A 38 -1.87 -4.97 -7.35
C GLY A 38 -1.21 -4.95 -5.97
N GLN A 39 -1.60 -4.02 -5.13
CA GLN A 39 -1.07 -3.88 -3.78
C GLN A 39 -2.16 -4.15 -2.76
N LEU A 40 -1.81 -4.84 -1.68
CA LEU A 40 -2.74 -5.17 -0.61
C LEU A 40 -2.54 -4.24 0.60
N PRO A 41 -3.63 -3.92 1.33
CA PRO A 41 -3.54 -3.05 2.51
C PRO A 41 -3.05 -3.84 3.72
N PHE A 42 -1.75 -3.96 3.88
CA PHE A 42 -1.15 -4.60 5.05
C PHE A 42 -1.13 -3.67 6.26
N ARG A 43 -1.44 -4.22 7.40
CA ARG A 43 -1.32 -3.55 8.69
C ARG A 43 -0.77 -4.54 9.71
N ASP A 44 0.39 -4.22 10.30
CA ASP A 44 1.07 -5.07 11.29
C ASP A 44 1.26 -6.52 10.80
N GLY A 45 1.61 -6.67 9.52
CA GLY A 45 1.88 -7.97 8.91
C GLY A 45 0.64 -8.74 8.47
N GLN A 46 -0.55 -8.15 8.61
CA GLN A 46 -1.81 -8.78 8.22
C GLN A 46 -2.54 -7.95 7.18
N VAL A 47 -3.22 -8.62 6.26
CA VAL A 47 -4.04 -7.94 5.25
C VAL A 47 -5.33 -7.44 5.90
N VAL A 48 -5.61 -6.15 5.75
CA VAL A 48 -6.87 -5.57 6.19
C VAL A 48 -7.97 -6.00 5.22
N THR A 49 -8.98 -6.67 5.73
CA THR A 49 -10.10 -7.18 4.92
C THR A 49 -11.42 -6.64 5.45
N GLY A 50 -12.43 -6.66 4.60
CA GLY A 50 -13.77 -6.24 4.96
C GLY A 50 -14.55 -5.78 3.75
N ARG A 51 -15.85 -5.60 3.95
CA ARG A 51 -16.78 -5.12 2.93
C ARG A 51 -17.36 -3.79 3.39
N LEU A 52 -17.18 -2.75 2.58
CA LEU A 52 -17.71 -1.43 2.87
C LEU A 52 -19.24 -1.47 2.98
N GLY A 53 -19.76 -0.82 4.04
CA GLY A 53 -21.18 -0.77 4.29
C GLY A 53 -21.73 -1.98 5.03
N ALA A 54 -20.95 -3.06 5.20
CA ALA A 54 -21.35 -4.25 5.96
C ALA A 54 -20.58 -4.32 7.28
N ASP A 55 -19.29 -4.65 7.22
CA ASP A 55 -18.43 -4.77 8.41
C ASP A 55 -17.26 -3.77 8.42
N THR A 56 -17.17 -2.93 7.39
CA THR A 56 -16.12 -1.92 7.25
C THR A 56 -16.75 -0.58 6.90
N ASP A 57 -16.40 0.46 7.63
CA ASP A 57 -16.90 1.80 7.33
C ASP A 57 -16.04 2.50 6.27
N GLU A 58 -16.51 3.67 5.81
CA GLU A 58 -15.86 4.45 4.77
C GLU A 58 -14.46 4.90 5.19
N ALA A 59 -14.28 5.29 6.46
CA ALA A 59 -12.99 5.74 6.97
C ALA A 59 -11.96 4.62 6.94
N SER A 60 -12.35 3.41 7.29
CA SER A 60 -11.48 2.24 7.23
C SER A 60 -11.11 1.88 5.79
N GLY A 61 -12.05 2.01 4.85
CA GLY A 61 -11.79 1.81 3.43
C GLY A 61 -10.82 2.84 2.88
N TYR A 62 -10.96 4.09 3.28
CA TYR A 62 -10.04 5.16 2.91
C TYR A 62 -8.63 4.85 3.41
N ASP A 63 -8.48 4.44 4.67
CA ASP A 63 -7.18 4.09 5.24
C ASP A 63 -6.56 2.90 4.51
N ALA A 64 -7.35 1.88 4.17
CA ALA A 64 -6.87 0.72 3.42
C ALA A 64 -6.33 1.13 2.04
N ALA A 65 -7.06 1.97 1.32
CA ALA A 65 -6.62 2.46 0.01
C ALA A 65 -5.32 3.28 0.12
N ARG A 66 -5.22 4.10 1.16
CA ARG A 66 -4.02 4.89 1.43
C ARG A 66 -2.81 4.00 1.70
N ARG A 67 -2.99 2.89 2.43
CA ARG A 67 -1.92 1.91 2.68
C ARG A 67 -1.46 1.24 1.40
N CYS A 68 -2.38 0.92 0.51
CA CYS A 68 -2.04 0.35 -0.80
C CYS A 68 -1.19 1.32 -1.63
N ALA A 69 -1.43 2.62 -1.52
CA ALA A 69 -0.69 3.64 -2.25
C ALA A 69 0.73 3.88 -1.69
N LEU A 70 0.95 3.57 -0.44
CA LEU A 70 2.26 3.71 0.20
C LEU A 70 3.17 2.54 -0.13
#